data_dd5f3730855d0fe22f834e7aaef7ecbb
#
_entry.id   dd5f3730855d0fe22f834e7aaef7ecbb
#
_cell.length_a   1.000
_cell.length_b   1.000
_cell.length_c   1.000
_cell.angle_alpha   90.00
_cell.angle_beta   90.00
_cell.angle_gamma   90.00
#
_symmetry.space_group_name_H-M   'P 1'
#
loop_
_entity.id
_entity.type
_entity.pdbx_description
1 polymer ?
#
loop_
_entity_poly.entity_id
_entity_poly.type
_entity_poly.pdbx_seq_one_letter_code
_entity_poly.pdbx_strand_id
1 'polypeptide(L)'
;VCGYVHEGDTPPEFCPVCKVPGSKFTEVTGEMKLAAEHVFGVGTKLDNVPEEDKAYILEQLKANFTGECSEVGMYLCMARIAHREGYPEIGLYWEKAAYEEAEHAAKFAELLGSELEPNMTSSTEKNLKWRVDCEYGATQGKFDLAACAKKNGLDAIHDTVHEMARDEARHGKAFEGLLKRYFGK
;
A
#
# COMPACT_ATOMS: atom_id res chain seq x y z
N VAL A 1 -23.12 -13.62 -7.21
CA VAL A 1 -24.02 -12.48 -6.93
C VAL A 1 -23.25 -11.32 -6.32
N CYS A 2 -22.64 -11.49 -5.13
CA CYS A 2 -21.84 -10.43 -4.47
C CYS A 2 -20.31 -10.66 -4.52
N GLY A 3 -19.84 -11.74 -5.13
CA GLY A 3 -18.43 -12.08 -5.23
C GLY A 3 -17.82 -12.72 -3.98
N TYR A 4 -18.61 -12.94 -2.92
CA TYR A 4 -18.08 -13.62 -1.72
C TYR A 4 -17.58 -15.03 -2.07
N VAL A 5 -16.37 -15.37 -1.66
CA VAL A 5 -15.74 -16.69 -1.80
C VAL A 5 -15.81 -17.40 -0.44
N HIS A 6 -16.22 -18.66 -0.46
CA HIS A 6 -16.23 -19.54 0.70
C HIS A 6 -15.19 -20.62 0.51
N GLU A 7 -14.34 -20.86 1.52
CA GLU A 7 -13.38 -21.94 1.55
C GLU A 7 -13.95 -23.07 2.41
N GLY A 8 -14.21 -24.24 1.80
CA GLY A 8 -14.76 -25.41 2.48
C GLY A 8 -15.39 -26.38 1.48
N ASP A 9 -15.61 -27.63 1.93
CA ASP A 9 -16.15 -28.71 1.09
C ASP A 9 -17.62 -28.52 0.69
N THR A 10 -18.34 -27.66 1.40
CA THR A 10 -19.76 -27.38 1.12
C THR A 10 -20.07 -25.89 1.31
N PRO A 11 -20.88 -25.29 0.43
CA PRO A 11 -21.24 -23.89 0.59
C PRO A 11 -22.07 -23.68 1.86
N PRO A 12 -22.00 -22.47 2.49
CA PRO A 12 -22.85 -22.14 3.64
C PRO A 12 -24.31 -22.11 3.22
N GLU A 13 -25.23 -22.35 4.15
CA GLU A 13 -26.68 -22.34 3.89
C GLU A 13 -27.12 -21.01 3.24
N PHE A 14 -26.55 -19.91 3.71
CA PHE A 14 -26.76 -18.56 3.13
C PHE A 14 -25.43 -17.82 3.04
N CYS A 15 -25.26 -17.02 1.99
CA CYS A 15 -24.09 -16.12 1.88
C CYS A 15 -24.04 -15.16 3.09
N PRO A 16 -22.92 -15.06 3.81
CA PRO A 16 -22.82 -14.16 4.97
C PRO A 16 -22.97 -12.68 4.60
N VAL A 17 -22.63 -12.32 3.36
CA VAL A 17 -22.66 -10.93 2.86
C VAL A 17 -24.03 -10.56 2.31
N CYS A 18 -24.51 -11.25 1.27
CA CYS A 18 -25.73 -10.84 0.54
C CYS A 18 -26.95 -11.74 0.82
N LYS A 19 -26.82 -12.70 1.73
CA LYS A 19 -27.91 -13.59 2.21
C LYS A 19 -28.58 -14.46 1.13
N VAL A 20 -28.00 -14.59 -0.06
CA VAL A 20 -28.48 -15.54 -1.05
C VAL A 20 -28.29 -16.98 -0.58
N PRO A 21 -29.19 -17.92 -0.95
CA PRO A 21 -29.07 -19.33 -0.58
C PRO A 21 -27.76 -19.96 -1.10
N GLY A 22 -27.24 -20.94 -0.39
CA GLY A 22 -26.05 -21.72 -0.75
C GLY A 22 -26.15 -22.37 -2.13
N SER A 23 -27.34 -22.68 -2.61
CA SER A 23 -27.59 -23.17 -4.00
C SER A 23 -27.20 -22.19 -5.11
N LYS A 24 -26.89 -20.95 -4.76
CA LYS A 24 -26.38 -19.94 -5.72
C LYS A 24 -24.85 -19.86 -5.75
N PHE A 25 -24.16 -20.63 -4.91
CA PHE A 25 -22.72 -20.77 -5.03
C PHE A 25 -22.39 -21.71 -6.17
N THR A 26 -21.30 -21.41 -6.86
CA THR A 26 -20.69 -22.28 -7.86
C THR A 26 -19.30 -22.67 -7.39
N GLU A 27 -18.91 -23.92 -7.57
CA GLU A 27 -17.58 -24.37 -7.27
C GLU A 27 -16.58 -23.67 -8.19
N VAL A 28 -15.51 -23.10 -7.62
CA VAL A 28 -14.43 -22.51 -8.38
C VAL A 28 -13.35 -23.57 -8.54
N THR A 29 -13.30 -24.19 -9.70
CA THR A 29 -12.26 -25.16 -10.07
C THR A 29 -11.19 -24.46 -10.90
N GLY A 30 -9.97 -24.29 -10.33
CA GLY A 30 -8.84 -23.67 -11.02
C GLY A 30 -8.57 -22.21 -10.63
N GLU A 31 -7.68 -21.54 -11.37
CA GLU A 31 -7.37 -20.12 -11.13
C GLU A 31 -8.61 -19.23 -11.36
N MET A 32 -8.85 -18.31 -10.42
CA MET A 32 -9.96 -17.36 -10.52
C MET A 32 -9.72 -16.44 -11.73
N LYS A 33 -10.57 -16.57 -12.76
CA LYS A 33 -10.50 -15.67 -13.93
C LYS A 33 -11.09 -14.31 -13.54
N LEU A 34 -10.25 -13.30 -13.64
CA LEU A 34 -10.70 -11.92 -13.49
C LEU A 34 -11.60 -11.52 -14.66
N ALA A 35 -12.59 -10.66 -14.40
CA ALA A 35 -13.55 -10.19 -15.40
C ALA A 35 -12.90 -9.25 -16.44
N ALA A 36 -11.77 -8.64 -16.08
CA ALA A 36 -11.05 -7.70 -16.93
C ALA A 36 -9.53 -7.87 -16.76
N GLU A 37 -8.77 -7.33 -17.70
CA GLU A 37 -7.32 -7.24 -17.60
C GLU A 37 -6.96 -6.15 -16.57
N HIS A 38 -6.05 -6.48 -15.65
CA HIS A 38 -5.55 -5.58 -14.62
C HIS A 38 -4.19 -5.05 -15.03
N VAL A 39 -4.17 -3.84 -15.57
CA VAL A 39 -2.95 -3.15 -16.01
C VAL A 39 -2.82 -1.80 -15.28
N PHE A 40 -1.58 -1.32 -15.17
CA PHE A 40 -1.27 -0.04 -14.52
C PHE A 40 -2.13 1.11 -15.09
N GLY A 41 -2.85 1.80 -14.19
CA GLY A 41 -3.73 2.92 -14.51
C GLY A 41 -5.08 2.53 -15.10
N VAL A 42 -5.47 1.25 -15.09
CA VAL A 42 -6.76 0.82 -15.66
C VAL A 42 -7.96 1.45 -14.97
N GLY A 43 -7.89 1.73 -13.68
CA GLY A 43 -8.97 2.35 -12.90
C GLY A 43 -9.29 3.80 -13.28
N THR A 44 -8.46 4.43 -14.11
CA THR A 44 -8.67 5.79 -14.62
C THR A 44 -9.28 5.83 -16.02
N LYS A 45 -9.48 4.67 -16.66
CA LYS A 45 -10.12 4.55 -17.99
C LYS A 45 -11.64 4.60 -17.85
N LEU A 46 -12.19 5.77 -17.63
CA LEU A 46 -13.61 5.99 -17.29
C LEU A 46 -14.39 6.69 -18.42
N ASP A 47 -14.02 6.49 -19.69
CA ASP A 47 -14.58 7.22 -20.84
C ASP A 47 -16.10 7.12 -20.98
N ASN A 48 -16.69 5.97 -20.61
CA ASN A 48 -18.12 5.70 -20.72
C ASN A 48 -18.88 5.83 -19.40
N VAL A 49 -18.28 6.44 -18.38
CA VAL A 49 -18.87 6.63 -17.05
C VAL A 49 -19.42 8.06 -16.95
N PRO A 50 -20.61 8.29 -16.35
CA PRO A 50 -21.12 9.63 -16.08
C PRO A 50 -20.12 10.46 -15.27
N GLU A 51 -20.06 11.77 -15.51
CA GLU A 51 -19.02 12.63 -14.92
C GLU A 51 -19.07 12.68 -13.38
N GLU A 52 -20.29 12.65 -12.82
CA GLU A 52 -20.51 12.56 -11.37
C GLU A 52 -19.95 11.27 -10.76
N ASP A 53 -20.12 10.12 -11.46
CA ASP A 53 -19.60 8.83 -11.01
C ASP A 53 -18.07 8.74 -11.18
N LYS A 54 -17.51 9.35 -12.23
CA LYS A 54 -16.05 9.44 -12.41
C LYS A 54 -15.38 10.13 -11.22
N ALA A 55 -15.90 11.31 -10.86
CA ALA A 55 -15.37 12.08 -9.74
C ALA A 55 -15.40 11.26 -8.45
N TYR A 56 -16.55 10.62 -8.17
CA TYR A 56 -16.70 9.77 -7.00
C TYR A 56 -15.74 8.58 -7.00
N ILE A 57 -15.62 7.86 -8.13
CA ILE A 57 -14.75 6.69 -8.26
C ILE A 57 -13.29 7.09 -7.99
N LEU A 58 -12.80 8.14 -8.64
CA LEU A 58 -11.41 8.59 -8.46
C LEU A 58 -11.13 9.08 -7.04
N GLU A 59 -12.06 9.83 -6.46
CA GLU A 59 -11.96 10.28 -5.07
C GLU A 59 -11.88 9.09 -4.11
N GLN A 60 -12.77 8.10 -4.26
CA GLN A 60 -12.79 6.93 -3.40
C GLN A 60 -11.54 6.04 -3.57
N LEU A 61 -11.05 5.85 -4.78
CA LEU A 61 -9.80 5.12 -5.00
C LEU A 61 -8.60 5.79 -4.31
N LYS A 62 -8.49 7.13 -4.38
CA LYS A 62 -7.44 7.90 -3.69
C LYS A 62 -7.60 7.88 -2.18
N ALA A 63 -8.82 8.02 -1.68
CA ALA A 63 -9.12 7.98 -0.25
C ALA A 63 -8.79 6.61 0.35
N ASN A 64 -9.18 5.52 -0.32
CA ASN A 64 -8.84 4.17 0.11
C ASN A 64 -7.32 3.95 0.10
N PHE A 65 -6.61 4.31 -0.97
CA PHE A 65 -5.14 4.24 -0.98
C PHE A 65 -4.51 4.92 0.24
N THR A 66 -4.97 6.13 0.57
CA THR A 66 -4.46 6.87 1.72
C THR A 66 -4.81 6.20 3.05
N GLY A 67 -6.02 5.65 3.16
CA GLY A 67 -6.49 4.88 4.31
C GLY A 67 -5.60 3.67 4.55
N GLU A 68 -5.43 2.81 3.56
CA GLU A 68 -4.61 1.60 3.64
C GLU A 68 -3.16 1.92 4.02
N CYS A 69 -2.53 2.94 3.41
CA CYS A 69 -1.19 3.38 3.79
C CYS A 69 -1.10 3.80 5.25
N SER A 70 -2.13 4.47 5.77
CA SER A 70 -2.19 4.90 7.18
C SER A 70 -2.35 3.71 8.11
N GLU A 71 -3.18 2.74 7.74
CA GLU A 71 -3.42 1.52 8.52
C GLU A 71 -2.19 0.66 8.66
N VAL A 72 -1.34 0.56 7.63
CA VAL A 72 -0.02 -0.11 7.73
C VAL A 72 0.77 0.42 8.91
N GLY A 73 0.93 1.75 9.01
CA GLY A 73 1.69 2.38 10.08
C GLY A 73 1.04 2.22 11.45
N MET A 74 -0.28 2.37 11.52
CA MET A 74 -1.05 2.22 12.76
C MET A 74 -1.01 0.78 13.28
N TYR A 75 -1.22 -0.22 12.44
CA TYR A 75 -1.23 -1.63 12.83
C TYR A 75 0.15 -2.10 13.30
N LEU A 76 1.24 -1.69 12.64
CA LEU A 76 2.58 -1.97 13.13
C LEU A 76 2.86 -1.29 14.48
N CYS A 77 2.34 -0.09 14.73
CA CYS A 77 2.42 0.56 16.03
C CYS A 77 1.64 -0.23 17.10
N MET A 78 0.40 -0.64 16.79
CA MET A 78 -0.44 -1.46 17.67
C MET A 78 0.19 -2.82 17.97
N ALA A 79 0.84 -3.44 16.99
CA ALA A 79 1.60 -4.67 17.17
C ALA A 79 2.72 -4.52 18.21
N ARG A 80 3.51 -3.45 18.09
CA ARG A 80 4.57 -3.13 19.07
C ARG A 80 4.03 -2.90 20.48
N ILE A 81 2.85 -2.28 20.61
CA ILE A 81 2.17 -2.09 21.90
C ILE A 81 1.76 -3.44 22.48
N ALA A 82 1.08 -4.27 21.69
CA ALA A 82 0.63 -5.60 22.12
C ALA A 82 1.79 -6.51 22.57
N HIS A 83 2.91 -6.51 21.85
CA HIS A 83 4.12 -7.24 22.25
C HIS A 83 4.68 -6.75 23.58
N ARG A 84 4.75 -5.43 23.81
CA ARG A 84 5.22 -4.85 25.09
C ARG A 84 4.29 -5.16 26.26
N GLU A 85 2.98 -5.27 26.00
CA GLU A 85 1.98 -5.62 27.01
C GLU A 85 1.90 -7.13 27.28
N GLY A 86 2.62 -7.97 26.51
CA GLY A 86 2.64 -9.42 26.69
C GLY A 86 1.54 -10.17 25.95
N TYR A 87 0.99 -9.57 24.88
CA TYR A 87 -0.02 -10.19 24.01
C TYR A 87 0.57 -10.53 22.61
N PRO A 88 1.50 -11.48 22.52
CA PRO A 88 2.21 -11.75 21.27
C PRO A 88 1.29 -12.24 20.14
N GLU A 89 0.23 -12.99 20.44
CA GLU A 89 -0.73 -13.45 19.43
C GLU A 89 -1.47 -12.27 18.78
N ILE A 90 -1.88 -11.29 19.58
CA ILE A 90 -2.49 -10.05 19.07
C ILE A 90 -1.48 -9.25 18.23
N GLY A 91 -0.24 -9.13 18.72
CA GLY A 91 0.83 -8.45 18.00
C GLY A 91 1.10 -9.06 16.63
N LEU A 92 1.24 -10.39 16.55
CA LEU A 92 1.44 -11.11 15.29
C LEU A 92 0.27 -10.95 14.31
N TYR A 93 -0.97 -10.88 14.81
CA TYR A 93 -2.12 -10.64 13.93
C TYR A 93 -2.14 -9.23 13.37
N TRP A 94 -1.78 -8.20 14.20
CA TRP A 94 -1.62 -6.84 13.72
C TRP A 94 -0.52 -6.70 12.66
N GLU A 95 0.62 -7.39 12.82
CA GLU A 95 1.68 -7.41 11.81
C GLU A 95 1.20 -8.03 10.51
N LYS A 96 0.46 -9.16 10.58
CA LYS A 96 -0.14 -9.79 9.41
C LYS A 96 -1.12 -8.85 8.70
N ALA A 97 -2.03 -8.22 9.44
CA ALA A 97 -2.99 -7.27 8.89
C ALA A 97 -2.26 -6.10 8.19
N ALA A 98 -1.20 -5.53 8.79
CA ALA A 98 -0.43 -4.47 8.17
C ALA A 98 0.15 -4.86 6.79
N TYR A 99 0.57 -6.10 6.60
CA TYR A 99 0.99 -6.61 5.29
C TYR A 99 -0.16 -6.72 4.30
N GLU A 100 -1.34 -7.12 4.76
CA GLU A 100 -2.54 -7.21 3.93
C GLU A 100 -2.97 -5.79 3.47
N GLU A 101 -2.92 -4.78 4.36
CA GLU A 101 -3.21 -3.38 4.00
C GLU A 101 -2.16 -2.79 3.04
N ALA A 102 -0.89 -3.19 3.17
CA ALA A 102 0.13 -2.79 2.21
C ALA A 102 -0.15 -3.33 0.78
N GLU A 103 -0.66 -4.57 0.68
CA GLU A 103 -1.10 -5.15 -0.58
C GLU A 103 -2.36 -4.47 -1.14
N HIS A 104 -3.31 -4.07 -0.27
CA HIS A 104 -4.48 -3.27 -0.68
C HIS A 104 -4.04 -1.92 -1.24
N ALA A 105 -3.17 -1.20 -0.53
CA ALA A 105 -2.61 0.07 -1.02
C ALA A 105 -1.91 -0.09 -2.37
N ALA A 106 -1.11 -1.15 -2.57
CA ALA A 106 -0.45 -1.42 -3.84
C ALA A 106 -1.45 -1.64 -4.98
N LYS A 107 -2.55 -2.35 -4.74
CA LYS A 107 -3.61 -2.57 -5.73
C LYS A 107 -4.33 -1.26 -6.09
N PHE A 108 -4.66 -0.41 -5.12
CA PHE A 108 -5.21 0.91 -5.40
C PHE A 108 -4.23 1.80 -6.18
N ALA A 109 -2.94 1.76 -5.84
CA ALA A 109 -1.92 2.48 -6.58
C ALA A 109 -1.80 1.99 -8.04
N GLU A 110 -1.88 0.69 -8.27
CA GLU A 110 -1.85 0.11 -9.62
C GLU A 110 -3.08 0.49 -10.44
N LEU A 111 -4.29 0.51 -9.84
CA LEU A 111 -5.51 0.99 -10.48
C LEU A 111 -5.41 2.47 -10.87
N LEU A 112 -4.90 3.31 -9.99
CA LEU A 112 -4.78 4.76 -10.20
C LEU A 112 -3.63 5.13 -11.14
N GLY A 113 -2.52 4.40 -11.07
CA GLY A 113 -1.35 4.72 -11.89
C GLY A 113 -0.86 6.15 -11.70
N SER A 114 -0.60 6.85 -12.79
CA SER A 114 -0.10 8.24 -12.76
C SER A 114 -1.14 9.26 -12.26
N GLU A 115 -2.40 8.89 -12.10
CA GLU A 115 -3.42 9.73 -11.46
C GLU A 115 -3.19 9.85 -9.95
N LEU A 116 -2.56 8.86 -9.33
CA LEU A 116 -2.14 8.91 -7.93
C LEU A 116 -0.89 9.77 -7.76
N GLU A 117 0.13 9.52 -8.58
CA GLU A 117 1.43 10.20 -8.56
C GLU A 117 1.95 10.33 -10.01
N PRO A 118 2.03 11.54 -10.56
CA PRO A 118 2.40 11.75 -11.97
C PRO A 118 3.76 11.19 -12.37
N ASN A 119 4.69 11.05 -11.41
CA ASN A 119 6.02 10.50 -11.67
C ASN A 119 6.06 8.97 -11.59
N MET A 120 5.04 8.33 -11.01
CA MET A 120 4.92 6.88 -10.98
C MET A 120 4.46 6.36 -12.34
N THR A 121 5.21 5.42 -12.90
CA THR A 121 4.94 4.90 -14.25
C THR A 121 5.02 3.37 -14.27
N SER A 122 4.60 2.74 -15.37
CA SER A 122 4.82 1.31 -15.63
C SER A 122 6.27 0.95 -16.01
N SER A 123 7.22 1.88 -15.92
CA SER A 123 8.63 1.66 -16.24
C SER A 123 9.50 1.62 -14.98
N THR A 124 10.10 0.47 -14.70
CA THR A 124 11.03 0.28 -13.58
C THR A 124 12.20 1.27 -13.62
N GLU A 125 12.76 1.53 -14.82
CA GLU A 125 13.85 2.49 -14.97
C GLU A 125 13.44 3.91 -14.56
N LYS A 126 12.27 4.37 -15.02
CA LYS A 126 11.75 5.71 -14.68
C LYS A 126 11.43 5.82 -13.20
N ASN A 127 10.80 4.80 -12.63
CA ASN A 127 10.48 4.76 -11.21
C ASN A 127 11.75 4.80 -10.34
N LEU A 128 12.80 4.05 -10.70
CA LEU A 128 14.09 4.11 -9.99
C LEU A 128 14.72 5.50 -10.07
N LYS A 129 14.76 6.13 -11.27
CA LYS A 129 15.30 7.49 -11.43
C LYS A 129 14.58 8.48 -10.52
N TRP A 130 13.28 8.49 -10.56
CA TRP A 130 12.46 9.37 -9.73
C TRP A 130 12.69 9.11 -8.23
N ARG A 131 12.68 7.84 -7.81
CA ARG A 131 12.82 7.50 -6.38
C ARG A 131 14.19 7.84 -5.81
N VAL A 132 15.28 7.75 -6.58
CA VAL A 132 16.60 8.20 -6.12
C VAL A 132 16.57 9.64 -5.61
N ASP A 133 16.01 10.55 -6.39
CA ASP A 133 15.91 11.97 -6.01
C ASP A 133 14.99 12.16 -4.78
N CYS A 134 13.88 11.43 -4.72
CA CYS A 134 12.96 11.48 -3.58
C CYS A 134 13.61 11.00 -2.28
N GLU A 135 14.38 9.89 -2.30
CA GLU A 135 15.07 9.38 -1.12
C GLU A 135 16.13 10.35 -0.59
N TYR A 136 16.88 11.00 -1.49
CA TYR A 136 17.84 12.03 -1.08
C TYR A 136 17.15 13.27 -0.50
N GLY A 137 16.01 13.68 -1.07
CA GLY A 137 15.18 14.75 -0.52
C GLY A 137 14.62 14.37 0.87
N ALA A 138 14.11 13.15 1.02
CA ALA A 138 13.62 12.62 2.29
C ALA A 138 14.73 12.53 3.35
N THR A 139 15.94 12.16 2.94
CA THR A 139 17.14 12.17 3.80
C THR A 139 17.38 13.54 4.40
N GLN A 140 17.44 14.57 3.55
CA GLN A 140 17.70 15.95 3.98
C GLN A 140 16.59 16.46 4.90
N GLY A 141 15.31 16.28 4.51
CA GLY A 141 14.17 16.72 5.32
C GLY A 141 14.14 16.08 6.70
N LYS A 142 14.48 14.79 6.80
CA LYS A 142 14.56 14.10 8.10
C LYS A 142 15.76 14.59 8.94
N PHE A 143 16.92 14.87 8.33
CA PHE A 143 18.04 15.47 9.07
C PHE A 143 17.69 16.85 9.61
N ASP A 144 17.00 17.69 8.84
CA ASP A 144 16.57 19.02 9.28
C ASP A 144 15.59 18.92 10.45
N LEU A 145 14.63 18.01 10.39
CA LEU A 145 13.69 17.74 11.49
C LEU A 145 14.42 17.22 12.73
N ALA A 146 15.35 16.27 12.57
CA ALA A 146 16.15 15.75 13.68
C ALA A 146 16.99 16.85 14.35
N ALA A 147 17.65 17.71 13.57
CA ALA A 147 18.40 18.84 14.07
C ALA A 147 17.52 19.83 14.86
N CYS A 148 16.33 20.14 14.32
CA CYS A 148 15.36 20.97 15.01
C CYS A 148 14.87 20.34 16.32
N ALA A 149 14.58 19.05 16.35
CA ALA A 149 14.19 18.31 17.54
C ALA A 149 15.30 18.36 18.61
N LYS A 150 16.56 18.11 18.20
CA LYS A 150 17.70 18.18 19.12
C LYS A 150 17.88 19.54 19.74
N LYS A 151 17.78 20.62 18.96
CA LYS A 151 17.85 22.00 19.41
C LYS A 151 16.82 22.32 20.52
N ASN A 152 15.66 21.65 20.46
CA ASN A 152 14.56 21.85 21.40
C ASN A 152 14.53 20.80 22.53
N GLY A 153 15.56 19.96 22.69
CA GLY A 153 15.63 18.95 23.75
C GLY A 153 14.68 17.77 23.57
N LEU A 154 14.21 17.53 22.34
CA LEU A 154 13.26 16.45 21.99
C LEU A 154 14.02 15.20 21.52
N ASP A 155 14.81 14.60 22.43
CA ASP A 155 15.75 13.52 22.11
C ASP A 155 15.06 12.29 21.49
N ALA A 156 13.87 11.89 21.94
CA ALA A 156 13.15 10.76 21.37
C ALA A 156 12.77 10.98 19.90
N ILE A 157 12.38 12.21 19.53
CA ILE A 157 12.10 12.58 18.14
C ILE A 157 13.38 12.63 17.35
N HIS A 158 14.42 13.28 17.88
CA HIS A 158 15.74 13.34 17.25
C HIS A 158 16.26 11.96 16.89
N ASP A 159 16.35 11.05 17.86
CA ASP A 159 16.96 9.73 17.67
C ASP A 159 16.19 8.91 16.63
N THR A 160 14.85 8.92 16.73
CA THR A 160 13.98 8.18 15.79
C THR A 160 14.11 8.72 14.36
N VAL A 161 14.02 10.03 14.18
CA VAL A 161 14.02 10.64 12.84
C VAL A 161 15.43 10.63 12.23
N HIS A 162 16.48 10.78 13.06
CA HIS A 162 17.86 10.69 12.59
C HIS A 162 18.20 9.27 12.10
N GLU A 163 17.71 8.23 12.76
CA GLU A 163 17.85 6.84 12.29
C GLU A 163 17.15 6.65 10.94
N MET A 164 15.89 7.12 10.82
CA MET A 164 15.15 7.07 9.55
C MET A 164 15.87 7.82 8.43
N ALA A 165 16.48 8.98 8.69
CA ALA A 165 17.27 9.70 7.68
C ALA A 165 18.42 8.86 7.11
N ARG A 166 19.07 8.04 7.95
CA ARG A 166 20.10 7.12 7.50
C ARG A 166 19.55 5.98 6.64
N ASP A 167 18.32 5.54 6.93
CA ASP A 167 17.63 4.53 6.13
C ASP A 167 17.29 5.08 4.74
N GLU A 168 16.76 6.30 4.65
CA GLU A 168 16.50 6.95 3.36
C GLU A 168 17.78 7.12 2.53
N ALA A 169 18.87 7.51 3.15
CA ALA A 169 20.17 7.60 2.47
C ALA A 169 20.63 6.24 1.92
N ARG A 170 20.36 5.15 2.67
CA ARG A 170 20.66 3.78 2.23
C ARG A 170 19.75 3.36 1.08
N HIS A 171 18.46 3.70 1.13
CA HIS A 171 17.50 3.45 0.03
C HIS A 171 17.94 4.17 -1.24
N GLY A 172 18.26 5.46 -1.16
CA GLY A 172 18.76 6.24 -2.30
C GLY A 172 19.99 5.62 -2.95
N LYS A 173 20.98 5.22 -2.12
CA LYS A 173 22.18 4.52 -2.61
C LYS A 173 21.87 3.18 -3.26
N ALA A 174 20.94 2.41 -2.70
CA ALA A 174 20.55 1.12 -3.26
C ALA A 174 19.86 1.31 -4.62
N PHE A 175 18.91 2.26 -4.72
CA PHE A 175 18.21 2.55 -5.97
C PHE A 175 19.15 3.08 -7.05
N GLU A 176 20.09 3.98 -6.70
CA GLU A 176 21.15 4.47 -7.60
C GLU A 176 22.02 3.32 -8.13
N GLY A 177 22.45 2.42 -7.23
CA GLY A 177 23.24 1.25 -7.59
C GLY A 177 22.50 0.29 -8.53
N LEU A 178 21.21 0.03 -8.27
CA LEU A 178 20.34 -0.79 -9.12
C LEU A 178 20.12 -0.12 -10.49
N LEU A 179 19.83 1.19 -10.50
CA LEU A 179 19.69 1.95 -11.73
C LEU A 179 20.94 1.85 -12.61
N LYS A 180 22.13 2.07 -12.03
CA LYS A 180 23.40 1.94 -12.74
C LYS A 180 23.64 0.51 -13.26
N ARG A 181 23.34 -0.50 -12.43
CA ARG A 181 23.60 -1.91 -12.77
C ARG A 181 22.74 -2.40 -13.94
N TYR A 182 21.47 -2.04 -13.96
CA TYR A 182 20.53 -2.61 -14.93
C TYR A 182 20.24 -1.69 -16.13
N PHE A 183 20.39 -0.38 -15.98
CA PHE A 183 20.02 0.62 -16.98
C PHE A 183 21.18 1.58 -17.32
N GLY A 184 22.31 1.53 -16.62
CA GLY A 184 23.51 2.30 -16.95
C GLY A 184 24.23 1.67 -18.16
N LYS A 185 24.05 2.28 -19.32
CA LYS A 185 24.81 1.95 -20.53
C LYS A 185 25.91 2.97 -20.75
#